data_327033c1e813d219ca9d41471511f53d
#
_entry.id   327033c1e813d219ca9d41471511f53d
#
_cell.length_a   1.000
_cell.length_b   1.000
_cell.length_c   1.000
_cell.angle_alpha   90.00
_cell.angle_beta   90.00
_cell.angle_gamma   90.00
#
_symmetry.space_group_name_H-M   'P 1'
#
loop_
_entity.id
_entity.type
_entity.pdbx_description
1 polymer ?
#
loop_
_entity_poly.entity_id
_entity_poly.type
_entity_poly.pdbx_seq_one_letter_code
_entity_poly.pdbx_strand_id
1 'polypeptide(L)'
;MRESVESMERNGRMTMGNRPCGRNAIFKCVAIIATVVTTFSCVACGNAADSGSTADKSAAQSQGKHEKVKKSATQGLDGAHLRDNDSLYKVYDDSGVETMYLTVSRGNKSEGTDHSWSEINQYSVDDSAAMRTNRYQVNGLLQVGDEQGPVSGELGYGEKAPNATVQVRGQSSSLNKQKNYKIELKSGKGKWRGQRTIALNKHMGEGLRFRNKMAYDLIRGIDQMMGLRTQFVHLYVKDETSGSNSFDDYGLYTQVEQLNKSALQAHGLDKNGQLYKVCLLY
;
A
#
# COMPACT_ATOMS: atom_id res chain seq x y z
N MET A 1 38.83 56.96 -6.44
CA MET A 1 39.78 56.03 -7.06
C MET A 1 38.94 54.80 -7.39
N ARG A 2 38.29 54.69 -8.48
CA ARG A 2 38.60 54.43 -9.89
C ARG A 2 39.73 53.43 -10.06
N GLU A 3 39.38 52.34 -10.71
CA GLU A 3 40.08 51.39 -11.56
C GLU A 3 39.77 49.93 -11.10
N SER A 4 39.49 48.95 -11.91
CA SER A 4 39.17 48.80 -13.35
C SER A 4 38.73 47.37 -13.51
N VAL A 5 37.69 47.14 -14.09
CA VAL A 5 37.17 46.40 -15.24
C VAL A 5 38.28 45.72 -16.10
N GLU A 6 37.99 44.52 -16.46
CA GLU A 6 38.14 43.85 -17.77
C GLU A 6 38.63 42.41 -17.68
N SER A 7 37.76 41.55 -18.06
CA SER A 7 37.75 40.65 -19.22
C SER A 7 38.44 39.31 -19.04
N MET A 8 37.70 38.28 -19.23
CA MET A 8 38.07 37.16 -20.13
C MET A 8 36.85 36.30 -20.50
N GLU A 9 36.15 36.67 -21.58
CA GLU A 9 35.46 35.72 -22.42
C GLU A 9 36.45 34.76 -23.03
N ARG A 10 36.23 33.46 -22.87
CA ARG A 10 36.75 32.47 -23.79
C ARG A 10 35.73 31.39 -24.11
N ASN A 11 35.29 31.45 -25.34
CA ASN A 11 34.64 30.44 -26.16
C ASN A 11 35.06 29.03 -25.87
N GLY A 12 34.07 28.15 -25.56
CA GLY A 12 34.16 26.71 -25.62
C GLY A 12 32.99 26.15 -26.36
N ARG A 13 33.03 26.20 -27.70
CA ARG A 13 32.08 25.58 -28.62
C ARG A 13 32.25 24.06 -28.52
N MET A 14 31.33 23.34 -27.84
CA MET A 14 31.26 21.89 -27.90
C MET A 14 30.28 21.46 -29.02
N THR A 15 30.87 20.87 -30.04
CA THR A 15 30.17 20.23 -31.18
C THR A 15 29.36 19.03 -30.70
N MET A 16 28.06 19.06 -31.03
CA MET A 16 27.18 17.90 -30.92
C MET A 16 27.60 16.82 -31.92
N GLY A 17 28.13 15.73 -31.40
CA GLY A 17 28.31 14.50 -32.16
C GLY A 17 26.99 13.75 -32.30
N ASN A 18 26.42 13.72 -33.48
CA ASN A 18 25.34 12.85 -33.91
C ASN A 18 25.80 11.39 -33.80
N ARG A 19 25.18 10.60 -32.92
CA ARG A 19 25.23 9.15 -32.98
C ARG A 19 23.90 8.61 -33.52
N PRO A 20 23.90 7.73 -34.51
CA PRO A 20 22.67 7.18 -35.07
C PRO A 20 21.99 6.24 -34.08
N CYS A 21 20.69 6.45 -33.90
CA CYS A 21 19.78 5.62 -33.14
C CYS A 21 19.62 4.26 -33.86
N GLY A 22 20.20 3.19 -33.27
CA GLY A 22 20.03 1.82 -33.74
C GLY A 22 18.62 1.32 -33.51
N ARG A 23 17.86 1.18 -34.58
CA ARG A 23 16.55 0.50 -34.65
C ARG A 23 16.77 -1.00 -34.48
N ASN A 24 16.83 -1.58 -33.31
CA ASN A 24 16.78 -3.05 -33.13
C ASN A 24 16.52 -3.53 -31.69
N ALA A 25 15.84 -2.74 -30.83
CA ALA A 25 15.54 -3.15 -29.46
C ALA A 25 14.04 -3.40 -29.16
N ILE A 26 13.14 -3.43 -30.17
CA ILE A 26 11.68 -3.55 -29.95
C ILE A 26 11.14 -4.97 -30.20
N PHE A 27 11.95 -5.93 -30.65
CA PHE A 27 11.45 -7.25 -31.06
C PHE A 27 11.80 -8.42 -30.12
N LYS A 28 12.21 -8.21 -28.89
CA LYS A 28 12.54 -9.33 -27.98
C LYS A 28 11.65 -9.48 -26.73
N CYS A 29 10.61 -8.70 -26.55
CA CYS A 29 9.72 -8.82 -25.38
C CYS A 29 8.35 -9.46 -25.62
N VAL A 30 8.05 -9.99 -26.81
CA VAL A 30 6.73 -10.58 -27.11
C VAL A 30 6.73 -12.12 -27.15
N ALA A 31 7.85 -12.79 -26.94
CA ALA A 31 7.96 -14.24 -27.13
C ALA A 31 7.99 -15.09 -25.83
N ILE A 32 7.69 -14.55 -24.66
CA ILE A 32 7.77 -15.33 -23.38
C ILE A 32 6.42 -15.54 -22.69
N ILE A 33 5.29 -15.12 -23.26
CA ILE A 33 3.97 -15.32 -22.64
C ILE A 33 3.20 -16.54 -23.20
N ALA A 34 3.74 -17.27 -24.15
CA ALA A 34 3.00 -18.35 -24.82
C ALA A 34 3.37 -19.79 -24.42
N THR A 35 4.13 -20.04 -23.36
CA THR A 35 4.61 -21.42 -23.07
C THR A 35 4.37 -21.92 -21.63
N VAL A 36 3.35 -21.47 -20.93
CA VAL A 36 2.97 -22.03 -19.61
C VAL A 36 1.46 -22.38 -19.54
N VAL A 37 0.88 -22.87 -20.61
CA VAL A 37 -0.48 -23.43 -20.59
C VAL A 37 -0.48 -24.73 -21.37
N THR A 38 0.24 -25.74 -20.92
CA THR A 38 -0.09 -27.13 -21.26
C THR A 38 0.79 -28.06 -20.44
N THR A 39 0.36 -28.48 -19.27
CA THR A 39 0.54 -29.83 -18.72
C THR A 39 -0.17 -29.93 -17.35
N PHE A 40 -1.46 -30.10 -17.36
CA PHE A 40 -2.16 -30.84 -16.33
C PHE A 40 -3.20 -31.69 -17.02
N SER A 41 -2.76 -32.88 -17.46
CA SER A 41 -3.67 -33.94 -17.87
C SER A 41 -3.81 -34.93 -16.74
N CYS A 42 -5.04 -35.10 -16.36
CA CYS A 42 -5.73 -36.28 -15.83
C CYS A 42 -4.91 -37.53 -15.44
N VAL A 43 -5.08 -37.91 -14.19
CA VAL A 43 -5.25 -39.35 -13.88
C VAL A 43 -6.51 -39.46 -13.03
N ALA A 44 -7.54 -39.94 -13.69
CA ALA A 44 -8.72 -40.50 -13.04
C ALA A 44 -8.59 -42.01 -13.09
N CYS A 45 -9.30 -42.65 -12.16
CA CYS A 45 -9.74 -44.03 -12.15
C CYS A 45 -8.97 -45.03 -11.30
N GLY A 46 -9.75 -45.68 -10.42
CA GLY A 46 -9.57 -47.01 -9.98
C GLY A 46 -10.25 -47.35 -8.66
N ASN A 47 -11.56 -47.57 -8.70
CA ASN A 47 -12.24 -48.36 -7.67
C ASN A 47 -11.81 -49.81 -7.76
N ALA A 48 -11.49 -50.46 -6.64
CA ALA A 48 -11.81 -51.88 -6.42
C ALA A 48 -11.81 -52.17 -4.91
N ALA A 49 -12.89 -52.74 -4.46
CA ALA A 49 -13.10 -53.34 -3.17
C ALA A 49 -12.32 -54.65 -3.08
N ASP A 50 -11.86 -55.04 -1.91
CA ASP A 50 -12.35 -56.25 -1.22
C ASP A 50 -11.49 -56.60 0.00
N SER A 51 -12.18 -56.94 1.07
CA SER A 51 -12.05 -57.91 2.14
C SER A 51 -10.69 -58.27 2.76
N GLY A 52 -10.70 -58.27 4.09
CA GLY A 52 -10.25 -59.44 4.85
C GLY A 52 -9.21 -59.24 5.93
N SER A 53 -9.66 -59.15 7.20
CA SER A 53 -9.24 -59.99 8.30
C SER A 53 -7.94 -59.70 9.08
N THR A 54 -8.20 -59.42 10.35
CA THR A 54 -7.59 -59.89 11.62
C THR A 54 -6.26 -59.36 12.13
N ALA A 55 -6.39 -58.74 13.30
CA ALA A 55 -5.66 -58.87 14.58
C ALA A 55 -4.14 -58.72 14.58
N ASP A 56 -3.50 -57.95 15.45
CA ASP A 56 -3.47 -57.96 16.91
C ASP A 56 -2.58 -56.81 17.47
N LYS A 57 -3.07 -56.24 18.54
CA LYS A 57 -2.46 -55.71 19.77
C LYS A 57 -1.20 -54.83 19.80
N SER A 58 -1.47 -53.71 20.41
CA SER A 58 -0.82 -53.06 21.56
C SER A 58 0.41 -52.19 21.30
N ALA A 59 0.32 -50.93 21.55
CA ALA A 59 0.86 -50.23 22.70
C ALA A 59 0.69 -48.72 22.65
N ALA A 60 0.19 -48.23 23.77
CA ALA A 60 0.45 -46.96 24.41
C ALA A 60 0.00 -45.65 23.76
N GLN A 61 -1.05 -45.16 24.37
CA GLN A 61 -1.57 -43.80 24.45
C GLN A 61 -0.50 -42.73 24.70
N SER A 62 -0.48 -41.70 23.85
CA SER A 62 -0.30 -40.35 24.33
C SER A 62 -1.49 -39.53 23.81
N GLN A 63 -2.42 -39.23 24.68
CA GLN A 63 -3.55 -38.35 24.44
C GLN A 63 -3.06 -36.91 24.35
N GLY A 64 -2.72 -36.46 23.15
CA GLY A 64 -2.76 -35.03 22.80
C GLY A 64 -4.21 -34.64 22.61
N LYS A 65 -4.75 -33.80 23.48
CA LYS A 65 -6.02 -33.10 23.26
C LYS A 65 -5.94 -32.32 21.96
N HIS A 66 -6.37 -32.92 20.89
CA HIS A 66 -6.77 -32.16 19.69
C HIS A 66 -8.09 -31.48 20.05
N GLU A 67 -7.97 -30.20 20.44
CA GLU A 67 -9.08 -29.27 20.47
C GLU A 67 -9.72 -29.33 19.08
N LYS A 68 -10.99 -29.75 19.03
CA LYS A 68 -11.78 -29.73 17.81
C LYS A 68 -11.79 -28.28 17.33
N VAL A 69 -10.91 -27.95 16.39
CA VAL A 69 -11.08 -26.76 15.56
C VAL A 69 -12.48 -26.89 14.96
N LYS A 70 -13.40 -26.12 15.48
CA LYS A 70 -14.71 -25.92 14.86
C LYS A 70 -14.41 -25.65 13.39
N LYS A 71 -14.89 -26.50 12.49
CA LYS A 71 -14.99 -26.19 11.07
C LYS A 71 -15.84 -24.92 10.97
N SER A 72 -15.21 -23.79 11.13
CA SER A 72 -15.77 -22.51 10.77
C SER A 72 -15.90 -22.53 9.27
N ALA A 73 -17.15 -22.57 8.87
CA ALA A 73 -17.68 -22.43 7.55
C ALA A 73 -16.69 -21.97 6.49
N THR A 74 -16.12 -22.90 5.79
CA THR A 74 -15.69 -22.76 4.41
C THR A 74 -16.93 -22.72 3.47
N GLN A 75 -18.05 -22.26 3.97
CA GLN A 75 -19.19 -21.91 3.14
C GLN A 75 -18.81 -20.63 2.40
N GLY A 76 -18.46 -20.77 1.12
CA GLY A 76 -18.21 -19.66 0.24
C GLY A 76 -16.91 -19.69 -0.55
N LEU A 77 -16.16 -20.80 -0.54
CA LEU A 77 -15.00 -20.97 -1.41
C LEU A 77 -15.27 -21.85 -2.63
N ASP A 78 -16.52 -21.93 -3.06
CA ASP A 78 -16.89 -22.56 -4.32
C ASP A 78 -16.60 -21.68 -5.55
N GLY A 79 -15.80 -20.64 -5.36
CA GLY A 79 -15.33 -19.72 -6.42
C GLY A 79 -16.36 -18.71 -6.89
N ALA A 80 -17.64 -18.89 -6.57
CA ALA A 80 -18.70 -18.00 -7.01
C ALA A 80 -18.97 -16.83 -6.04
N HIS A 81 -18.36 -16.81 -4.87
CA HIS A 81 -18.78 -15.95 -3.76
C HIS A 81 -17.70 -15.03 -3.21
N LEU A 82 -16.55 -14.87 -3.90
CA LEU A 82 -15.52 -13.90 -3.52
C LEU A 82 -15.76 -12.53 -4.14
N ARG A 83 -16.88 -12.36 -4.85
CA ARG A 83 -17.24 -11.07 -5.40
C ARG A 83 -17.48 -10.08 -4.27
N ASP A 84 -16.84 -8.95 -4.36
CA ASP A 84 -17.00 -7.87 -3.41
C ASP A 84 -18.45 -7.41 -3.32
N ASN A 85 -18.88 -7.11 -2.13
CA ASN A 85 -20.20 -6.56 -1.90
C ASN A 85 -20.29 -5.17 -2.56
N ASP A 86 -21.11 -5.03 -3.59
CA ASP A 86 -21.35 -3.77 -4.29
C ASP A 86 -21.70 -2.62 -3.33
N SER A 87 -22.38 -2.91 -2.22
CA SER A 87 -22.71 -1.90 -1.22
C SER A 87 -21.47 -1.27 -0.58
N LEU A 88 -20.35 -2.01 -0.49
CA LEU A 88 -19.10 -1.49 0.04
C LEU A 88 -18.55 -0.35 -0.82
N TYR A 89 -18.73 -0.43 -2.14
CA TYR A 89 -18.25 0.58 -3.10
C TYR A 89 -19.30 1.66 -3.35
N LYS A 90 -20.60 1.34 -3.23
CA LYS A 90 -21.69 2.32 -3.40
C LYS A 90 -21.75 3.36 -2.29
N VAL A 91 -21.32 3.02 -1.09
CA VAL A 91 -21.30 3.95 0.07
C VAL A 91 -20.21 5.03 -0.14
N TYR A 92 -19.20 4.73 -0.94
CA TYR A 92 -18.08 5.62 -1.17
C TYR A 92 -17.96 5.90 -2.66
N ASP A 93 -18.33 7.11 -3.05
CA ASP A 93 -18.01 7.59 -4.40
C ASP A 93 -16.50 7.67 -4.55
N ASP A 94 -15.93 6.78 -5.36
CA ASP A 94 -14.50 6.71 -5.64
C ASP A 94 -14.14 7.34 -7.00
N SER A 95 -15.10 8.02 -7.64
CA SER A 95 -14.94 8.67 -8.93
C SER A 95 -14.21 10.01 -8.85
N GLY A 96 -14.27 10.67 -7.68
CA GLY A 96 -13.66 11.97 -7.43
C GLY A 96 -12.24 11.90 -6.87
N VAL A 97 -11.70 13.06 -6.55
CA VAL A 97 -10.44 13.24 -5.82
C VAL A 97 -10.76 13.80 -4.44
N GLU A 98 -10.38 13.07 -3.40
CA GLU A 98 -10.49 13.55 -2.03
C GLU A 98 -9.31 14.46 -1.68
N THR A 99 -9.56 15.52 -0.94
CA THR A 99 -8.48 16.39 -0.46
C THR A 99 -8.15 16.09 1.00
N MET A 100 -6.86 15.88 1.28
CA MET A 100 -6.36 15.60 2.62
C MET A 100 -5.31 16.61 3.03
N TYR A 101 -5.44 17.13 4.23
CA TYR A 101 -4.51 18.03 4.89
C TYR A 101 -3.81 17.27 6.02
N LEU A 102 -2.49 17.20 5.95
CA LEU A 102 -1.66 16.52 6.93
C LEU A 102 -0.72 17.51 7.59
N THR A 103 -0.97 17.87 8.83
CA THR A 103 -0.01 18.61 9.63
C THR A 103 0.86 17.63 10.39
N VAL A 104 2.19 17.67 10.20
CA VAL A 104 3.13 16.78 10.85
C VAL A 104 3.91 17.51 11.95
N SER A 105 4.09 16.86 13.09
CA SER A 105 4.80 17.40 14.23
C SER A 105 5.64 16.31 14.92
N ARG A 106 6.69 16.73 15.66
CA ARG A 106 7.43 15.79 16.50
C ARG A 106 6.53 15.31 17.63
N GLY A 107 6.53 14.01 17.83
CA GLY A 107 5.91 13.40 18.99
C GLY A 107 6.90 13.13 20.10
N ASN A 108 6.80 11.95 20.70
CA ASN A 108 7.65 11.54 21.81
C ASN A 108 8.36 10.21 21.49
N LYS A 109 9.48 10.00 22.19
CA LYS A 109 10.31 8.82 22.01
C LYS A 109 9.63 7.52 22.44
N SER A 110 8.74 7.58 23.43
CA SER A 110 8.03 6.39 23.92
C SER A 110 7.05 5.83 22.89
N GLU A 111 6.51 6.69 22.02
CA GLU A 111 5.66 6.30 20.89
C GLU A 111 6.46 6.07 19.59
N GLY A 112 7.76 6.34 19.59
CA GLY A 112 8.62 6.26 18.41
C GLY A 112 8.29 7.32 17.35
N THR A 113 7.70 8.45 17.76
CA THR A 113 7.23 9.53 16.91
C THR A 113 8.06 10.82 17.04
N ASP A 114 9.23 10.73 17.66
CA ASP A 114 10.13 11.86 17.97
C ASP A 114 11.00 12.32 16.78
N HIS A 115 10.69 11.85 15.59
CA HIS A 115 11.42 12.20 14.37
C HIS A 115 10.85 13.46 13.69
N SER A 116 11.65 14.06 12.81
CA SER A 116 11.20 15.13 11.90
C SER A 116 10.65 14.55 10.61
N TRP A 117 9.94 15.40 9.86
CA TRP A 117 9.45 15.05 8.52
C TRP A 117 10.61 14.74 7.56
N SER A 118 11.69 15.50 7.65
CA SER A 118 12.90 15.26 6.85
C SER A 118 13.51 13.89 7.18
N GLU A 119 13.65 13.54 8.47
CA GLU A 119 14.22 12.25 8.89
C GLU A 119 13.41 11.08 8.37
N ILE A 120 12.07 11.11 8.47
CA ILE A 120 11.26 10.00 7.94
C ILE A 120 11.33 9.89 6.41
N ASN A 121 11.47 11.02 5.70
CA ASN A 121 11.57 11.01 4.23
C ASN A 121 12.95 10.58 3.72
N GLN A 122 13.99 10.69 4.53
CA GLN A 122 15.33 10.17 4.21
C GLN A 122 15.50 8.69 4.58
N TYR A 123 14.71 8.20 5.54
CA TYR A 123 14.83 6.85 6.07
C TYR A 123 14.17 5.81 5.17
N SER A 124 14.93 4.85 4.68
CA SER A 124 14.48 3.78 3.79
C SER A 124 14.28 2.44 4.53
N VAL A 125 13.68 1.47 3.83
CA VAL A 125 13.58 0.10 4.34
C VAL A 125 14.94 -0.56 4.50
N ASP A 126 15.90 -0.21 3.65
CA ASP A 126 17.25 -0.78 3.71
C ASP A 126 17.97 -0.29 4.97
N ASP A 127 17.78 0.99 5.33
CA ASP A 127 18.28 1.53 6.60
C ASP A 127 17.66 0.80 7.79
N SER A 128 16.33 0.56 7.78
CA SER A 128 15.67 -0.16 8.87
C SER A 128 16.11 -1.61 8.98
N ALA A 129 16.35 -2.28 7.86
CA ALA A 129 16.86 -3.64 7.83
C ALA A 129 18.30 -3.72 8.36
N ALA A 130 19.17 -2.81 7.92
CA ALA A 130 20.56 -2.73 8.37
C ALA A 130 20.67 -2.44 9.87
N MET A 131 19.84 -1.54 10.39
CA MET A 131 19.84 -1.15 11.80
C MET A 131 18.96 -2.06 12.68
N ARG A 132 18.20 -2.98 12.11
CA ARG A 132 17.23 -3.84 12.82
C ARG A 132 16.22 -3.03 13.65
N THR A 133 15.80 -1.89 13.12
CA THR A 133 14.88 -0.97 13.78
C THR A 133 13.56 -0.87 13.04
N ASN A 134 12.54 -0.39 13.74
CA ASN A 134 11.28 -0.01 13.11
C ASN A 134 11.48 1.26 12.27
N ARG A 135 10.64 1.45 11.27
CA ARG A 135 10.62 2.69 10.49
C ARG A 135 10.33 3.88 11.38
N TYR A 136 11.01 4.97 11.12
CA TYR A 136 10.77 6.24 11.77
C TYR A 136 9.35 6.74 11.53
N GLN A 137 8.78 7.33 12.57
CA GLN A 137 7.42 7.87 12.55
C GLN A 137 7.42 9.31 13.07
N VAL A 138 6.39 10.05 12.65
CA VAL A 138 6.05 11.37 13.20
C VAL A 138 4.59 11.37 13.62
N ASN A 139 4.22 12.27 14.50
CA ASN A 139 2.82 12.59 14.75
C ASN A 139 2.21 13.31 13.55
N GLY A 140 0.94 13.06 13.29
CA GLY A 140 0.17 13.71 12.24
C GLY A 140 -1.20 14.12 12.74
N LEU A 141 -1.65 15.29 12.32
CA LEU A 141 -3.06 15.67 12.32
C LEU A 141 -3.56 15.54 10.89
N LEU A 142 -4.36 14.50 10.64
CA LEU A 142 -4.99 14.28 9.36
C LEU A 142 -6.39 14.88 9.37
N GLN A 143 -6.67 15.72 8.39
CA GLN A 143 -7.97 16.36 8.17
C GLN A 143 -8.41 16.11 6.72
N VAL A 144 -9.70 15.86 6.53
CA VAL A 144 -10.31 15.72 5.19
C VAL A 144 -11.07 17.01 4.88
N GLY A 145 -11.04 17.43 3.62
CA GLY A 145 -11.67 18.64 3.20
C GLY A 145 -11.76 18.79 1.68
N ASP A 146 -11.82 20.01 1.23
CA ASP A 146 -11.86 20.42 -0.16
C ASP A 146 -10.66 21.34 -0.49
N GLU A 147 -10.69 22.01 -1.63
CA GLU A 147 -9.63 22.94 -2.06
C GLU A 147 -9.48 24.17 -1.16
N GLN A 148 -10.50 24.49 -0.37
CA GLN A 148 -10.53 25.64 0.54
C GLN A 148 -10.01 25.30 1.92
N GLY A 149 -9.95 24.01 2.29
CA GLY A 149 -9.44 23.55 3.58
C GLY A 149 -10.26 22.40 4.18
N PRO A 150 -10.03 22.08 5.47
CA PRO A 150 -10.79 21.06 6.18
C PRO A 150 -12.27 21.40 6.28
N VAL A 151 -13.16 20.45 5.98
CA VAL A 151 -14.62 20.64 5.93
C VAL A 151 -15.30 20.12 7.20
N SER A 152 -16.31 20.88 7.66
CA SER A 152 -17.09 20.50 8.85
C SER A 152 -17.82 19.16 8.65
N GLY A 153 -17.71 18.28 9.64
CA GLY A 153 -18.28 16.93 9.60
C GLY A 153 -17.33 15.87 9.06
N GLU A 154 -16.24 16.28 8.41
CA GLU A 154 -15.21 15.38 7.92
C GLU A 154 -14.17 15.03 9.00
N LEU A 155 -13.37 13.99 8.73
CA LEU A 155 -12.34 13.52 9.65
C LEU A 155 -11.39 14.66 10.06
N GLY A 156 -11.18 14.79 11.37
CA GLY A 156 -10.19 15.71 11.95
C GLY A 156 -10.62 17.19 11.93
N TYR A 157 -11.82 17.53 11.45
CA TYR A 157 -12.29 18.91 11.46
C TYR A 157 -12.29 19.50 12.88
N GLY A 158 -11.69 20.68 13.03
CA GLY A 158 -11.59 21.39 14.30
C GLY A 158 -10.62 20.78 15.30
N GLU A 159 -10.01 19.62 15.02
CA GLU A 159 -8.95 19.06 15.86
C GLU A 159 -7.66 19.91 15.73
N LYS A 160 -6.96 20.03 16.87
CA LYS A 160 -5.67 20.73 16.94
C LYS A 160 -4.53 19.80 17.36
N ALA A 161 -4.89 18.69 17.99
CA ALA A 161 -3.93 17.69 18.46
C ALA A 161 -3.74 16.58 17.41
N PRO A 162 -2.57 15.96 17.32
CA PRO A 162 -2.31 14.84 16.43
C PRO A 162 -3.30 13.69 16.64
N ASN A 163 -3.96 13.28 15.56
CA ASN A 163 -4.91 12.17 15.52
C ASN A 163 -4.35 10.92 14.84
N ALA A 164 -3.14 10.98 14.31
CA ALA A 164 -2.51 9.91 13.56
C ALA A 164 -1.00 9.81 13.82
N THR A 165 -0.43 8.70 13.39
CA THR A 165 1.02 8.54 13.17
C THR A 165 1.29 8.36 11.69
N VAL A 166 2.43 8.85 11.21
CA VAL A 166 2.81 8.84 9.81
C VAL A 166 4.19 8.24 9.63
N GLN A 167 4.33 7.36 8.65
CA GLN A 167 5.61 6.79 8.24
C GLN A 167 5.69 6.60 6.73
N VAL A 168 6.90 6.56 6.19
CA VAL A 168 7.12 6.15 4.80
C VAL A 168 6.80 4.67 4.64
N ARG A 169 6.15 4.28 3.55
CA ARG A 169 5.81 2.89 3.22
C ARG A 169 6.45 2.44 1.91
N GLY A 170 6.44 1.12 1.72
CA GLY A 170 7.01 0.45 0.55
C GLY A 170 8.41 -0.07 0.82
N GLN A 171 8.88 -1.02 0.03
CA GLN A 171 10.24 -1.54 0.08
C GLN A 171 11.12 -0.72 -0.89
N SER A 172 11.27 -1.13 -2.12
CA SER A 172 12.02 -0.38 -3.14
C SER A 172 11.49 1.05 -3.35
N SER A 173 10.18 1.27 -3.25
CA SER A 173 9.59 2.60 -3.38
C SER A 173 9.93 3.58 -2.25
N SER A 174 10.48 3.10 -1.12
CA SER A 174 10.99 3.99 -0.06
C SER A 174 12.26 4.73 -0.49
N LEU A 175 12.93 4.30 -1.54
CA LEU A 175 14.09 4.97 -2.13
C LEU A 175 13.72 6.12 -3.08
N ASN A 176 12.47 6.21 -3.52
CA ASN A 176 12.02 7.24 -4.43
C ASN A 176 12.06 8.64 -3.80
N LYS A 177 12.25 9.69 -4.61
CA LYS A 177 12.21 11.09 -4.14
C LYS A 177 10.86 11.45 -3.52
N GLN A 178 9.76 11.11 -4.19
CA GLN A 178 8.41 11.27 -3.64
C GLN A 178 8.00 9.97 -2.97
N LYS A 179 7.66 10.05 -1.72
CA LYS A 179 7.42 8.88 -0.87
C LYS A 179 5.97 8.42 -0.94
N ASN A 180 5.77 7.15 -0.67
CA ASN A 180 4.50 6.60 -0.28
C ASN A 180 4.36 6.73 1.24
N TYR A 181 3.16 7.01 1.73
CA TYR A 181 2.93 7.17 3.16
C TYR A 181 1.93 6.15 3.70
N LYS A 182 2.13 5.74 4.94
CA LYS A 182 1.17 5.07 5.78
C LYS A 182 0.78 6.04 6.89
N ILE A 183 -0.49 6.41 6.92
CA ILE A 183 -1.09 7.22 7.97
C ILE A 183 -1.97 6.30 8.80
N GLU A 184 -1.74 6.20 10.08
CA GLU A 184 -2.50 5.34 10.98
C GLU A 184 -3.18 6.19 12.04
N LEU A 185 -4.52 6.25 11.99
CA LEU A 185 -5.33 6.97 12.96
C LEU A 185 -5.17 6.34 14.34
N LYS A 186 -4.94 7.17 15.36
CA LYS A 186 -4.82 6.75 16.76
C LYS A 186 -6.13 6.12 17.24
N SER A 187 -6.06 5.26 18.24
CA SER A 187 -7.26 4.66 18.83
C SER A 187 -8.18 5.75 19.37
N GLY A 188 -9.50 5.62 19.09
CA GLY A 188 -10.49 6.61 19.50
C GLY A 188 -10.56 7.88 18.64
N LYS A 189 -9.70 8.03 17.61
CA LYS A 189 -9.65 9.21 16.73
C LYS A 189 -10.46 9.03 15.42
N GLY A 190 -11.43 8.13 15.43
CA GLY A 190 -12.30 7.90 14.29
C GLY A 190 -11.71 6.95 13.25
N LYS A 191 -12.36 6.94 12.11
CA LYS A 191 -12.01 6.18 10.91
C LYS A 191 -12.36 7.01 9.68
N TRP A 192 -11.55 6.91 8.65
CA TRP A 192 -11.92 7.45 7.35
C TRP A 192 -12.49 6.33 6.48
N ARG A 193 -13.74 6.46 6.05
CA ARG A 193 -14.44 5.43 5.25
C ARG A 193 -14.28 4.01 5.82
N GLY A 194 -14.42 3.88 7.15
CA GLY A 194 -14.26 2.61 7.87
C GLY A 194 -12.82 2.14 8.08
N GLN A 195 -11.82 2.85 7.57
CA GLN A 195 -10.40 2.48 7.63
C GLN A 195 -9.67 3.32 8.69
N ARG A 196 -8.83 2.66 9.50
CA ARG A 196 -7.88 3.36 10.40
C ARG A 196 -6.53 3.57 9.77
N THR A 197 -6.16 2.72 8.83
CA THR A 197 -4.88 2.80 8.11
C THR A 197 -5.12 3.30 6.70
N ILE A 198 -4.57 4.44 6.39
CA ILE A 198 -4.67 5.10 5.09
C ILE A 198 -3.30 4.96 4.42
N ALA A 199 -3.28 4.21 3.33
CA ALA A 199 -2.05 3.95 2.59
C ALA A 199 -2.06 4.73 1.29
N LEU A 200 -1.16 5.72 1.18
CA LEU A 200 -1.04 6.62 0.04
C LEU A 200 0.14 6.21 -0.85
N ASN A 201 -0.15 5.89 -2.09
CA ASN A 201 0.84 5.51 -3.10
C ASN A 201 1.06 6.62 -4.12
N LYS A 202 2.32 7.02 -4.33
CA LYS A 202 2.68 8.13 -5.23
C LYS A 202 2.93 7.71 -6.68
N HIS A 203 3.31 6.46 -6.91
CA HIS A 203 3.59 5.89 -8.25
C HIS A 203 4.59 6.69 -9.09
N MET A 204 5.81 6.84 -8.57
CA MET A 204 6.87 7.62 -9.24
C MET A 204 7.25 7.12 -10.63
N GLY A 205 7.11 5.82 -10.91
CA GLY A 205 7.41 5.21 -12.21
C GLY A 205 6.34 5.41 -13.28
N GLU A 206 5.27 6.16 -12.99
CA GLU A 206 4.12 6.31 -13.87
C GLU A 206 3.68 7.78 -13.97
N GLY A 207 3.76 8.35 -15.17
CA GLY A 207 3.46 9.77 -15.40
C GLY A 207 2.00 10.14 -15.18
N LEU A 208 1.07 9.25 -15.50
CA LEU A 208 -0.38 9.52 -15.45
C LEU A 208 -1.02 9.25 -14.08
N ARG A 209 -0.31 8.56 -13.17
CA ARG A 209 -0.73 8.31 -11.77
C ARG A 209 -2.03 7.51 -11.58
N PHE A 210 -2.62 6.90 -12.61
CA PHE A 210 -3.90 6.21 -12.50
C PHE A 210 -3.84 4.69 -12.62
N ARG A 211 -2.75 4.10 -13.16
CA ARG A 211 -2.65 2.64 -13.42
C ARG A 211 -2.92 1.79 -12.18
N ASN A 212 -2.49 2.26 -11.02
CA ASN A 212 -2.68 1.53 -9.78
C ASN A 212 -4.18 1.44 -9.42
N LYS A 213 -4.90 2.57 -9.47
CA LYS A 213 -6.34 2.57 -9.25
C LYS A 213 -7.04 1.71 -10.30
N MET A 214 -6.73 1.91 -11.59
CA MET A 214 -7.31 1.14 -12.69
C MET A 214 -7.11 -0.38 -12.50
N ALA A 215 -5.93 -0.82 -12.09
CA ALA A 215 -5.68 -2.24 -11.84
C ALA A 215 -6.58 -2.81 -10.73
N TYR A 216 -6.76 -2.09 -9.62
CA TYR A 216 -7.68 -2.51 -8.55
C TYR A 216 -9.13 -2.48 -8.99
N ASP A 217 -9.54 -1.48 -9.76
CA ASP A 217 -10.91 -1.39 -10.29
C ASP A 217 -11.22 -2.54 -11.25
N LEU A 218 -10.26 -2.96 -12.08
CA LEU A 218 -10.39 -4.14 -12.93
C LEU A 218 -10.49 -5.44 -12.11
N ILE A 219 -9.66 -5.60 -11.06
CA ILE A 219 -9.71 -6.76 -10.16
C ILE A 219 -11.08 -6.87 -9.49
N ARG A 220 -11.68 -5.73 -9.10
CA ARG A 220 -13.03 -5.69 -8.52
C ARG A 220 -14.11 -6.29 -9.43
N GLY A 221 -13.90 -6.27 -10.74
CA GLY A 221 -14.79 -6.90 -11.73
C GLY A 221 -14.66 -8.42 -11.86
N ILE A 222 -13.72 -9.06 -11.15
CA ILE A 222 -13.46 -10.51 -11.24
C ILE A 222 -14.13 -11.21 -10.05
N ASP A 223 -15.10 -12.05 -10.33
CA ASP A 223 -15.96 -12.67 -9.30
C ASP A 223 -15.20 -13.48 -8.23
N GLN A 224 -14.07 -14.07 -8.57
CA GLN A 224 -13.26 -14.90 -7.67
C GLN A 224 -12.16 -14.14 -6.95
N MET A 225 -12.10 -12.82 -7.10
CA MET A 225 -11.06 -11.99 -6.49
C MET A 225 -11.65 -10.92 -5.59
N MET A 226 -10.98 -10.64 -4.49
CA MET A 226 -11.27 -9.52 -3.62
C MET A 226 -10.59 -8.27 -4.17
N GLY A 227 -11.37 -7.27 -4.60
CA GLY A 227 -10.86 -5.98 -5.02
C GLY A 227 -10.66 -5.03 -3.84
N LEU A 228 -9.46 -4.50 -3.66
CA LEU A 228 -9.22 -3.48 -2.63
C LEU A 228 -9.87 -2.15 -3.02
N ARG A 229 -10.48 -1.47 -2.05
CA ARG A 229 -11.01 -0.11 -2.26
C ARG A 229 -9.86 0.84 -2.55
N THR A 230 -10.04 1.69 -3.53
CA THR A 230 -9.08 2.73 -3.93
C THR A 230 -9.77 4.08 -4.08
N GLN A 231 -9.01 5.14 -3.84
CA GLN A 231 -9.46 6.52 -3.98
C GLN A 231 -8.31 7.40 -4.44
N PHE A 232 -8.58 8.35 -5.32
CA PHE A 232 -7.63 9.42 -5.57
C PHE A 232 -7.65 10.42 -4.42
N VAL A 233 -6.47 10.82 -4.00
CA VAL A 233 -6.26 11.77 -2.89
C VAL A 233 -5.29 12.84 -3.34
N HIS A 234 -5.68 14.11 -3.22
CA HIS A 234 -4.78 15.25 -3.28
C HIS A 234 -4.29 15.52 -1.85
N LEU A 235 -2.98 15.45 -1.65
CA LEU A 235 -2.36 15.58 -0.33
C LEU A 235 -1.64 16.93 -0.19
N TYR A 236 -2.02 17.67 0.83
CA TYR A 236 -1.30 18.84 1.31
C TYR A 236 -0.61 18.54 2.64
N VAL A 237 0.65 18.93 2.78
CA VAL A 237 1.44 18.66 4.01
C VAL A 237 1.96 19.96 4.59
N LYS A 238 1.72 20.16 5.89
CA LYS A 238 2.35 21.22 6.68
C LYS A 238 3.37 20.59 7.62
N ASP A 239 4.64 20.95 7.45
CA ASP A 239 5.75 20.43 8.25
C ASP A 239 6.09 21.35 9.43
N GLU A 240 5.41 21.16 10.56
CA GLU A 240 5.73 21.89 11.79
C GLU A 240 7.08 21.46 12.41
N THR A 241 7.65 20.33 11.99
CA THR A 241 8.97 19.88 12.48
C THR A 241 10.10 20.75 11.96
N SER A 242 9.89 21.42 10.83
CA SER A 242 10.80 22.44 10.25
C SER A 242 10.39 23.88 10.57
N GLY A 243 9.26 24.08 11.29
CA GLY A 243 8.71 25.39 11.59
C GLY A 243 7.84 25.98 10.48
N SER A 244 7.43 25.18 9.48
CA SER A 244 6.53 25.64 8.43
C SER A 244 5.13 25.93 8.96
N ASN A 245 4.55 27.07 8.53
CA ASN A 245 3.19 27.49 8.85
C ASN A 245 2.22 27.36 7.66
N SER A 246 2.69 26.90 6.51
CA SER A 246 1.90 26.74 5.29
C SER A 246 1.84 25.26 4.87
N PHE A 247 0.82 24.94 4.10
CA PHE A 247 0.69 23.66 3.43
C PHE A 247 1.42 23.68 2.09
N ASP A 248 2.27 22.68 1.88
CA ASP A 248 2.90 22.40 0.60
C ASP A 248 2.07 21.38 -0.18
N ASP A 249 1.95 21.58 -1.49
CA ASP A 249 1.23 20.67 -2.37
C ASP A 249 2.09 19.43 -2.68
N TYR A 250 1.67 18.30 -2.15
CA TYR A 250 2.29 16.99 -2.42
C TYR A 250 1.65 16.29 -3.62
N GLY A 251 0.59 16.87 -4.21
CA GLY A 251 -0.10 16.41 -5.41
C GLY A 251 -0.85 15.11 -5.25
N LEU A 252 -1.16 14.46 -6.37
CA LEU A 252 -2.02 13.29 -6.45
C LEU A 252 -1.36 12.01 -5.93
N TYR A 253 -2.12 11.28 -5.11
CA TYR A 253 -1.85 9.93 -4.62
C TYR A 253 -3.01 8.99 -4.97
N THR A 254 -2.73 7.70 -5.03
CA THR A 254 -3.78 6.67 -4.93
C THR A 254 -3.78 6.13 -3.50
N GLN A 255 -4.87 6.37 -2.78
CA GLN A 255 -5.14 5.65 -1.54
C GLN A 255 -5.53 4.23 -1.91
N VAL A 256 -4.93 3.25 -1.24
CA VAL A 256 -5.25 1.83 -1.40
C VAL A 256 -5.62 1.27 -0.05
N GLU A 257 -6.71 0.53 0.02
CA GLU A 257 -7.13 -0.14 1.25
C GLU A 257 -6.00 -1.00 1.80
N GLN A 258 -5.72 -0.84 3.10
CA GLN A 258 -4.72 -1.66 3.76
C GLN A 258 -5.30 -3.04 4.05
N LEU A 259 -4.78 -4.06 3.38
CA LEU A 259 -5.19 -5.44 3.62
C LEU A 259 -4.80 -5.88 5.04
N ASN A 260 -5.80 -5.96 5.91
CA ASN A 260 -5.70 -6.33 7.31
C ASN A 260 -7.03 -6.95 7.80
N LYS A 261 -7.14 -7.25 9.07
CA LYS A 261 -8.37 -7.82 9.68
C LYS A 261 -9.63 -6.98 9.42
N SER A 262 -9.50 -5.66 9.41
CA SER A 262 -10.63 -4.77 9.13
C SER A 262 -11.06 -4.82 7.67
N ALA A 263 -10.11 -4.93 6.76
CA ALA A 263 -10.41 -5.13 5.34
C ALA A 263 -11.09 -6.47 5.10
N LEU A 264 -10.57 -7.57 5.68
CA LEU A 264 -11.23 -8.88 5.58
C LEU A 264 -12.70 -8.81 6.04
N GLN A 265 -12.94 -8.20 7.19
CA GLN A 265 -14.30 -8.03 7.72
C GLN A 265 -15.18 -7.16 6.81
N ALA A 266 -14.64 -6.07 6.25
CA ALA A 266 -15.35 -5.20 5.33
C ALA A 266 -15.80 -5.92 4.06
N HIS A 267 -14.99 -6.86 3.57
CA HIS A 267 -15.28 -7.69 2.39
C HIS A 267 -16.02 -8.99 2.74
N GLY A 268 -16.59 -9.11 3.95
CA GLY A 268 -17.39 -10.29 4.34
C GLY A 268 -16.58 -11.55 4.66
N LEU A 269 -15.25 -11.44 4.75
CA LEU A 269 -14.36 -12.53 5.10
C LEU A 269 -14.14 -12.63 6.62
N ASP A 270 -13.72 -13.81 7.10
CA ASP A 270 -13.40 -13.97 8.52
C ASP A 270 -12.16 -13.13 8.88
N LYS A 271 -12.35 -12.15 9.77
CA LYS A 271 -11.27 -11.29 10.30
C LYS A 271 -10.14 -12.06 11.01
N ASN A 272 -10.41 -13.29 11.46
CA ASN A 272 -9.44 -14.16 12.10
C ASN A 272 -8.81 -15.16 11.12
N GLY A 273 -9.24 -15.14 9.86
CA GLY A 273 -8.65 -15.92 8.79
C GLY A 273 -7.17 -15.62 8.59
N GLN A 274 -6.45 -16.56 8.01
CA GLN A 274 -5.04 -16.38 7.69
C GLN A 274 -4.90 -15.51 6.45
N LEU A 275 -4.06 -14.50 6.55
CA LEU A 275 -3.76 -13.57 5.47
C LEU A 275 -2.30 -13.72 5.07
N TYR A 276 -2.06 -14.16 3.84
CA TYR A 276 -0.73 -14.31 3.27
C TYR A 276 -0.41 -13.18 2.31
N LYS A 277 0.76 -12.60 2.48
CA LYS A 277 1.32 -11.66 1.52
C LYS A 277 2.44 -12.35 0.75
N VAL A 278 2.22 -12.60 -0.53
CA VAL A 278 3.28 -13.08 -1.42
C VAL A 278 4.13 -11.88 -1.81
N CYS A 279 5.40 -11.90 -1.41
CA CYS A 279 6.40 -10.95 -1.87
C CYS A 279 7.39 -11.69 -2.75
N LEU A 280 7.59 -11.22 -3.97
CA LEU A 280 8.73 -11.66 -4.77
C LEU A 280 9.98 -11.03 -4.12
N LEU A 281 10.85 -11.88 -3.61
CA LEU A 281 12.23 -11.50 -3.25
C LEU A 281 13.03 -11.64 -4.55
N TYR A 282 13.51 -10.52 -5.06
CA TYR A 282 14.48 -10.49 -6.16
C TYR A 282 15.88 -10.50 -5.57
#